data_6f5898f9b8c7f72fad15ff9de52dd458
#
_entry.id   6f5898f9b8c7f72fad15ff9de52dd458
#
_cell.length_a   1.000
_cell.length_b   1.000
_cell.length_c   1.000
_cell.angle_alpha   90.00
_cell.angle_beta   90.00
_cell.angle_gamma   90.00
#
_symmetry.space_group_name_H-M   'P 1'
#
loop_
_entity.id
_entity.type
_entity.pdbx_description
1 polymer ?
#
loop_
_entity_poly.entity_id
_entity_poly.type
_entity_poly.pdbx_seq_one_letter_code
_entity_poly.pdbx_strand_id
1 'polypeptide(L)'
;MRPTGRLHLGHFFGALANWLKLQQEYDCYFFVADWHALTTHYEDTSSIAENTLQVAMDWLAVGLDPQKSTLFVQSQILEHAELHVLLSMITPLSWLERVPTYKEQIENLKGRDLGTYGFLGYPLLQSADIVMYGEPKQDLLVPVGEDQAPHVELTREIVRAFNFAFGFSVKIPNDIDTRNLIREQLPETDVAPPKTPPLVQQAFDDHLRRDFREAARKAMTEWGYENFREKMGANAKFFTLTSVLQEPAYIPTETPRLPGLDGRRMAKSYGNAIWLTDPPDEIRTKTRNMLTDPQRVRRTDPGRPEICPVFAYHKLFSPPETVVRIDRDCRSAAIGCVDCKKEMAENLVKWIEPIQARRKQFEANPQQVWDILDTGSKQAHKVARKTMKRVRNAIFQWDEARQSSNPARAGKVATGE
;
A
#
# COMPACT_ATOMS: atom_id res chain seq x y z
N MET A 1 -1.31 0.04 8.75
CA MET A 1 -2.25 1.03 9.36
C MET A 1 -1.50 1.91 10.34
N ARG A 2 -1.73 3.25 10.38
CA ARG A 2 -1.01 4.14 11.32
C ARG A 2 -1.46 3.95 12.76
N PRO A 3 -0.54 3.95 13.76
CA PRO A 3 -0.86 3.79 15.18
C PRO A 3 -1.44 5.09 15.78
N THR A 4 -2.68 5.37 15.46
CA THR A 4 -3.39 6.55 15.96
C THR A 4 -4.33 6.24 17.12
N GLY A 5 -4.15 5.12 17.80
CA GLY A 5 -4.95 4.62 18.93
C GLY A 5 -6.06 3.66 18.48
N ARG A 6 -6.99 3.39 19.39
CA ARG A 6 -8.09 2.43 19.20
C ARG A 6 -8.83 2.63 17.88
N LEU A 7 -9.39 1.54 17.35
CA LEU A 7 -10.09 1.54 16.08
C LEU A 7 -11.61 1.73 16.28
N HIS A 8 -12.25 2.37 15.32
CA HIS A 8 -13.69 2.57 15.28
C HIS A 8 -14.34 1.77 14.14
N LEU A 9 -15.66 1.67 14.11
CA LEU A 9 -16.42 0.95 13.09
C LEU A 9 -16.03 1.33 11.65
N GLY A 10 -15.71 2.61 11.41
CA GLY A 10 -15.23 3.07 10.11
C GLY A 10 -13.91 2.42 9.68
N HIS A 11 -12.99 2.10 10.60
CA HIS A 11 -11.78 1.34 10.30
C HIS A 11 -12.10 -0.14 10.04
N PHE A 12 -13.06 -0.70 10.79
CA PHE A 12 -13.48 -2.07 10.59
C PHE A 12 -14.04 -2.26 9.17
N PHE A 13 -15.06 -1.50 8.80
CA PHE A 13 -15.68 -1.60 7.47
C PHE A 13 -14.78 -1.06 6.36
N GLY A 14 -13.96 -0.03 6.65
CA GLY A 14 -13.07 0.60 5.67
C GLY A 14 -11.83 -0.24 5.30
N ALA A 15 -11.42 -1.18 6.15
CA ALA A 15 -10.23 -1.99 5.90
C ALA A 15 -10.33 -3.41 6.45
N LEU A 16 -10.59 -3.57 7.76
CA LEU A 16 -10.44 -4.87 8.44
C LEU A 16 -11.38 -5.94 7.91
N ALA A 17 -12.63 -5.59 7.60
CA ALA A 17 -13.59 -6.54 7.04
C ALA A 17 -13.11 -7.16 5.71
N ASN A 18 -12.40 -6.37 4.89
CA ASN A 18 -11.77 -6.86 3.67
C ASN A 18 -10.52 -7.71 3.97
N TRP A 19 -9.68 -7.28 4.92
CA TRP A 19 -8.49 -8.03 5.33
C TRP A 19 -8.83 -9.42 5.87
N LEU A 20 -9.95 -9.55 6.60
CA LEU A 20 -10.46 -10.84 7.10
C LEU A 20 -10.84 -11.81 5.97
N LYS A 21 -11.26 -11.29 4.82
CA LYS A 21 -11.54 -12.11 3.62
C LYS A 21 -10.23 -12.46 2.93
N LEU A 22 -9.37 -11.47 2.68
CA LEU A 22 -8.13 -11.64 1.94
C LEU A 22 -7.17 -12.61 2.62
N GLN A 23 -7.09 -12.65 3.96
CA GLN A 23 -6.25 -13.60 4.67
C GLN A 23 -6.63 -15.08 4.46
N GLN A 24 -7.79 -15.37 3.87
CA GLN A 24 -8.20 -16.75 3.54
C GLN A 24 -7.67 -17.20 2.18
N GLU A 25 -7.28 -16.25 1.32
CA GLU A 25 -6.99 -16.50 -0.10
C GLU A 25 -5.56 -16.13 -0.48
N TYR A 26 -4.92 -15.23 0.29
CA TYR A 26 -3.62 -14.62 -0.06
C TYR A 26 -2.63 -14.67 1.10
N ASP A 27 -1.35 -14.65 0.76
CA ASP A 27 -0.26 -14.41 1.71
C ASP A 27 -0.25 -12.91 2.08
N CYS A 28 -0.88 -12.56 3.18
CA CYS A 28 -1.09 -11.18 3.59
C CYS A 28 0.00 -10.66 4.54
N TYR A 29 0.43 -9.43 4.30
CA TYR A 29 1.38 -8.67 5.13
C TYR A 29 0.68 -7.42 5.66
N PHE A 30 0.31 -7.43 6.94
CA PHE A 30 -0.35 -6.31 7.60
C PHE A 30 0.57 -5.72 8.66
N PHE A 31 0.84 -4.44 8.59
CA PHE A 31 1.76 -3.81 9.55
C PHE A 31 1.20 -2.54 10.16
N VAL A 32 1.68 -2.27 11.38
CA VAL A 32 1.48 -0.99 12.03
C VAL A 32 2.51 -0.02 11.45
N ALA A 33 2.03 1.02 10.78
CA ALA A 33 2.84 1.97 10.03
C ALA A 33 3.29 3.12 10.93
N ASP A 34 4.22 2.84 11.83
CA ASP A 34 4.72 3.78 12.84
C ASP A 34 5.62 4.86 12.23
N TRP A 35 6.45 4.56 11.21
CA TRP A 35 7.17 5.59 10.48
C TRP A 35 6.24 6.55 9.73
N HIS A 36 5.15 6.05 9.14
CA HIS A 36 4.15 6.93 8.56
C HIS A 36 3.46 7.83 9.59
N ALA A 37 3.36 7.40 10.85
CA ALA A 37 2.85 8.26 11.91
C ALA A 37 3.78 9.44 12.19
N LEU A 38 5.09 9.24 12.11
CA LEU A 38 6.07 10.30 12.33
C LEU A 38 5.96 11.45 11.33
N THR A 39 5.45 11.23 10.12
CA THR A 39 5.32 12.30 9.12
C THR A 39 4.44 13.46 9.58
N THR A 40 3.56 13.22 10.55
CA THR A 40 2.63 14.23 11.10
C THR A 40 2.65 14.32 12.62
N HIS A 41 3.39 13.46 13.34
CA HIS A 41 3.43 13.36 14.79
C HIS A 41 4.86 13.26 15.34
N TYR A 42 5.85 13.82 14.65
CA TYR A 42 7.26 13.75 15.06
C TYR A 42 7.55 14.59 16.32
N GLU A 43 6.74 15.61 16.61
CA GLU A 43 6.90 16.46 17.79
C GLU A 43 6.52 15.76 19.10
N ASP A 44 5.58 14.80 19.04
CA ASP A 44 5.20 13.98 20.19
C ASP A 44 5.01 12.52 19.78
N THR A 45 5.99 11.70 20.14
CA THR A 45 6.02 10.26 19.86
C THR A 45 5.64 9.40 21.06
N SER A 46 5.33 10.01 22.21
CA SER A 46 5.09 9.32 23.48
C SER A 46 4.01 8.25 23.43
N SER A 47 3.01 8.44 22.56
CA SER A 47 1.87 7.52 22.42
C SER A 47 2.04 6.45 21.35
N ILE A 48 3.10 6.47 20.53
CA ILE A 48 3.23 5.57 19.36
C ILE A 48 3.26 4.10 19.78
N ALA A 49 4.04 3.75 20.79
CA ALA A 49 4.17 2.36 21.27
C ALA A 49 2.83 1.85 21.82
N GLU A 50 2.18 2.63 22.67
CA GLU A 50 0.86 2.27 23.22
C GLU A 50 -0.18 2.15 22.11
N ASN A 51 -0.24 3.09 21.20
CA ASN A 51 -1.15 3.06 20.05
C ASN A 51 -0.88 1.88 19.11
N THR A 52 0.39 1.45 18.96
CA THR A 52 0.75 0.25 18.20
C THR A 52 0.13 -0.98 18.83
N LEU A 53 0.25 -1.12 20.14
CA LEU A 53 -0.35 -2.21 20.90
C LEU A 53 -1.87 -2.21 20.80
N GLN A 54 -2.51 -1.04 20.92
CA GLN A 54 -3.97 -0.90 20.82
C GLN A 54 -4.49 -1.30 19.44
N VAL A 55 -3.82 -0.89 18.37
CA VAL A 55 -4.16 -1.27 16.98
C VAL A 55 -4.01 -2.78 16.78
N ALA A 56 -2.92 -3.38 17.23
CA ALA A 56 -2.68 -4.82 17.12
C ALA A 56 -3.70 -5.64 17.91
N MET A 57 -4.06 -5.21 19.13
CA MET A 57 -5.14 -5.82 19.89
C MET A 57 -6.48 -5.79 19.16
N ASP A 58 -6.83 -4.66 18.52
CA ASP A 58 -8.05 -4.53 17.72
C ASP A 58 -8.01 -5.48 16.51
N TRP A 59 -6.88 -5.61 15.83
CA TRP A 59 -6.72 -6.55 14.71
C TRP A 59 -6.97 -8.00 15.11
N LEU A 60 -6.35 -8.43 16.21
CA LEU A 60 -6.53 -9.79 16.74
C LEU A 60 -7.96 -10.01 17.25
N ALA A 61 -8.53 -9.00 17.90
CA ALA A 61 -9.91 -9.06 18.41
C ALA A 61 -10.95 -9.19 17.32
N VAL A 62 -10.77 -8.54 16.16
CA VAL A 62 -11.70 -8.69 15.03
C VAL A 62 -11.50 -10.02 14.28
N GLY A 63 -10.38 -10.73 14.50
CA GLY A 63 -10.14 -12.06 13.94
C GLY A 63 -9.04 -12.14 12.88
N LEU A 64 -8.14 -11.16 12.81
CA LEU A 64 -6.91 -11.36 12.04
C LEU A 64 -6.07 -12.46 12.71
N ASP A 65 -5.73 -13.47 11.93
CA ASP A 65 -5.07 -14.69 12.39
C ASP A 65 -3.57 -14.61 12.07
N PRO A 66 -2.68 -14.60 13.08
CA PRO A 66 -1.25 -14.54 12.86
C PRO A 66 -0.65 -15.82 12.24
N GLN A 67 -1.44 -16.90 12.14
CA GLN A 67 -1.05 -18.10 11.41
C GLN A 67 -1.35 -18.01 9.91
N LYS A 68 -2.28 -17.12 9.51
CA LYS A 68 -2.68 -16.91 8.11
C LYS A 68 -2.09 -15.65 7.51
N SER A 69 -1.74 -14.69 8.36
CA SER A 69 -1.22 -13.39 7.94
C SER A 69 0.02 -13.01 8.73
N THR A 70 0.95 -12.34 8.09
CA THR A 70 2.12 -11.77 8.76
C THR A 70 1.75 -10.42 9.35
N LEU A 71 1.65 -10.34 10.70
CA LEU A 71 1.33 -9.12 11.45
C LEU A 71 2.61 -8.57 12.08
N PHE A 72 3.00 -7.32 11.78
CA PHE A 72 4.27 -6.77 12.23
C PHE A 72 4.27 -5.25 12.39
N VAL A 73 5.39 -4.68 12.87
CA VAL A 73 5.61 -3.24 12.99
C VAL A 73 6.59 -2.80 11.91
N GLN A 74 6.27 -1.75 11.17
CA GLN A 74 7.04 -1.26 10.03
C GLN A 74 8.49 -0.96 10.40
N SER A 75 8.73 -0.26 11.51
CA SER A 75 10.07 0.15 11.94
C SER A 75 10.99 -1.00 12.35
N GLN A 76 10.45 -2.18 12.61
CA GLN A 76 11.25 -3.38 12.88
C GLN A 76 11.85 -4.00 11.60
N ILE A 77 11.46 -3.53 10.42
CA ILE A 77 11.95 -3.97 9.12
C ILE A 77 12.69 -2.82 8.46
N LEU A 78 13.97 -2.67 8.76
CA LEU A 78 14.80 -1.55 8.28
C LEU A 78 14.93 -1.49 6.75
N GLU A 79 14.69 -2.60 6.08
CA GLU A 79 14.68 -2.71 4.64
C GLU A 79 13.69 -1.76 3.96
N HIS A 80 12.59 -1.41 4.60
CA HIS A 80 11.66 -0.38 4.11
C HIS A 80 12.35 0.98 3.95
N ALA A 81 13.13 1.39 4.97
CA ALA A 81 13.89 2.63 4.92
C ALA A 81 15.02 2.57 3.88
N GLU A 82 15.72 1.45 3.78
CA GLU A 82 16.76 1.27 2.77
C GLU A 82 16.17 1.37 1.36
N LEU A 83 15.06 0.67 1.10
CA LEU A 83 14.42 0.73 -0.21
C LEU A 83 13.89 2.12 -0.51
N HIS A 84 13.27 2.80 0.47
CA HIS A 84 12.85 4.19 0.34
C HIS A 84 14.01 5.10 -0.12
N VAL A 85 15.18 4.98 0.51
CA VAL A 85 16.37 5.75 0.12
C VAL A 85 16.79 5.44 -1.32
N LEU A 86 16.83 4.17 -1.72
CA LEU A 86 17.21 3.78 -3.08
C LEU A 86 16.20 4.27 -4.13
N LEU A 87 14.90 4.19 -3.84
CA LEU A 87 13.85 4.72 -4.71
C LEU A 87 13.92 6.25 -4.82
N SER A 88 14.32 6.96 -3.75
CA SER A 88 14.45 8.42 -3.76
C SER A 88 15.50 8.93 -4.75
N MET A 89 16.51 8.10 -5.11
CA MET A 89 17.55 8.47 -6.05
C MET A 89 17.07 8.54 -7.50
N ILE A 90 15.93 7.94 -7.81
CA ILE A 90 15.39 7.86 -9.18
C ILE A 90 14.02 8.52 -9.34
N THR A 91 13.39 8.95 -8.25
CA THR A 91 12.02 9.50 -8.28
C THR A 91 12.07 11.02 -8.42
N PRO A 92 11.53 11.61 -9.51
CA PRO A 92 11.44 13.06 -9.66
C PRO A 92 10.52 13.68 -8.59
N LEU A 93 10.93 14.83 -8.00
CA LEU A 93 10.12 15.55 -7.01
C LEU A 93 8.72 15.87 -7.52
N SER A 94 8.60 16.24 -8.80
CA SER A 94 7.32 16.57 -9.44
C SER A 94 6.30 15.42 -9.42
N TRP A 95 6.74 14.17 -9.27
CA TRP A 95 5.84 13.04 -9.12
C TRP A 95 5.19 13.04 -7.74
N LEU A 96 5.94 13.35 -6.69
CA LEU A 96 5.45 13.41 -5.32
C LEU A 96 4.53 14.62 -5.10
N GLU A 97 4.89 15.77 -5.65
CA GLU A 97 4.08 17.00 -5.55
C GLU A 97 2.72 16.91 -6.27
N ARG A 98 2.57 16.02 -7.25
CA ARG A 98 1.31 15.81 -7.95
C ARG A 98 0.32 14.90 -7.23
N VAL A 99 0.74 14.21 -6.19
CA VAL A 99 -0.14 13.29 -5.43
C VAL A 99 -1.28 14.09 -4.79
N PRO A 100 -2.56 13.80 -5.11
CA PRO A 100 -3.70 14.60 -4.64
C PRO A 100 -3.76 14.74 -3.12
N THR A 101 -3.53 13.65 -2.40
CA THR A 101 -3.57 13.62 -0.93
C THR A 101 -2.48 14.49 -0.28
N TYR A 102 -1.35 14.73 -0.95
CA TYR A 102 -0.33 15.66 -0.48
C TYR A 102 -0.88 17.09 -0.42
N LYS A 103 -1.54 17.54 -1.49
CA LYS A 103 -2.15 18.87 -1.58
C LYS A 103 -3.28 19.06 -0.57
N GLU A 104 -4.19 18.08 -0.50
CA GLU A 104 -5.30 18.11 0.46
C GLU A 104 -4.84 18.17 1.92
N GLN A 105 -3.77 17.46 2.26
CA GLN A 105 -3.24 17.45 3.62
C GLN A 105 -2.58 18.79 3.98
N ILE A 106 -1.88 19.44 3.05
CA ILE A 106 -1.34 20.79 3.26
C ILE A 106 -2.48 21.78 3.58
N GLU A 107 -3.60 21.67 2.87
CA GLU A 107 -4.75 22.55 3.09
C GLU A 107 -5.48 22.27 4.42
N ASN A 108 -5.59 21.01 4.81
CA ASN A 108 -6.36 20.56 5.97
C ASN A 108 -5.60 20.64 7.30
N LEU A 109 -4.27 20.59 7.30
CA LEU A 109 -3.44 20.59 8.50
C LEU A 109 -2.84 21.97 8.79
N LYS A 110 -3.63 23.04 8.62
CA LYS A 110 -3.25 24.41 8.98
C LYS A 110 -2.80 24.46 10.44
N GLY A 111 -1.56 24.90 10.67
CA GLY A 111 -0.96 25.02 12.01
C GLY A 111 0.11 24.01 12.36
N ARG A 112 0.43 23.06 11.47
CA ARG A 112 1.60 22.18 11.56
C ARG A 112 2.59 22.52 10.46
N ASP A 113 3.88 22.49 10.77
CA ASP A 113 4.92 22.60 9.74
C ASP A 113 5.01 21.28 8.97
N LEU A 114 4.36 21.24 7.81
CA LEU A 114 4.39 20.11 6.88
C LEU A 114 5.48 20.27 5.80
N GLY A 115 6.33 21.31 5.92
CA GLY A 115 7.45 21.57 5.01
C GLY A 115 8.62 20.58 5.13
N THR A 116 8.42 19.45 5.80
CA THR A 116 9.47 18.45 6.00
C THR A 116 9.61 17.51 4.81
N TYR A 117 10.86 17.04 4.57
CA TYR A 117 11.10 15.97 3.58
C TYR A 117 10.27 14.71 3.87
N GLY A 118 10.14 14.32 5.14
CA GLY A 118 9.36 13.16 5.55
C GLY A 118 7.90 13.25 5.10
N PHE A 119 7.31 14.45 5.15
CA PHE A 119 5.95 14.66 4.68
C PHE A 119 5.84 14.65 3.15
N LEU A 120 6.77 15.26 2.43
CA LEU A 120 6.82 15.17 0.96
C LEU A 120 7.11 13.74 0.49
N GLY A 121 8.00 13.04 1.21
CA GLY A 121 8.49 11.71 0.84
C GLY A 121 7.58 10.55 1.26
N TYR A 122 6.47 10.78 2.00
CA TYR A 122 5.64 9.67 2.49
C TYR A 122 5.05 8.77 1.38
N PRO A 123 4.69 9.27 0.18
CA PRO A 123 4.19 8.40 -0.89
C PRO A 123 5.28 7.45 -1.39
N LEU A 124 6.53 7.88 -1.33
CA LEU A 124 7.67 7.05 -1.71
C LEU A 124 7.98 5.98 -0.67
N LEU A 125 7.85 6.30 0.64
CA LEU A 125 7.92 5.30 1.70
C LEU A 125 6.80 4.27 1.53
N GLN A 126 5.58 4.71 1.21
CA GLN A 126 4.45 3.82 0.92
C GLN A 126 4.73 2.92 -0.30
N SER A 127 5.40 3.45 -1.33
CA SER A 127 5.84 2.65 -2.49
C SER A 127 6.84 1.57 -2.07
N ALA A 128 7.80 1.89 -1.20
CA ALA A 128 8.73 0.91 -0.64
C ALA A 128 7.99 -0.18 0.16
N ASP A 129 7.02 0.21 0.99
CA ASP A 129 6.18 -0.72 1.75
C ASP A 129 5.44 -1.71 0.84
N ILE A 130 4.84 -1.19 -0.23
CA ILE A 130 4.06 -1.98 -1.19
C ILE A 130 4.93 -3.02 -1.88
N VAL A 131 6.08 -2.62 -2.44
CA VAL A 131 6.87 -3.51 -3.30
C VAL A 131 7.81 -4.43 -2.52
N MET A 132 7.99 -4.19 -1.22
CA MET A 132 8.92 -4.96 -0.37
C MET A 132 8.63 -6.46 -0.37
N TYR A 133 7.33 -6.83 -0.39
CA TYR A 133 6.88 -8.22 -0.27
C TYR A 133 6.50 -8.85 -1.62
N GLY A 134 6.72 -8.13 -2.73
CA GLY A 134 6.46 -8.61 -4.08
C GLY A 134 7.57 -9.53 -4.59
N GLU A 135 7.18 -10.72 -5.07
CA GLU A 135 8.08 -11.62 -5.80
C GLU A 135 7.92 -11.40 -7.31
N PRO A 136 9.00 -11.35 -8.09
CA PRO A 136 8.92 -11.23 -9.54
C PRO A 136 8.05 -12.32 -10.16
N LYS A 137 7.19 -11.95 -11.10
CA LYS A 137 6.25 -12.84 -11.82
C LYS A 137 5.11 -13.41 -10.97
N GLN A 138 4.91 -12.92 -9.75
CA GLN A 138 3.73 -13.20 -8.95
C GLN A 138 2.89 -11.92 -8.84
N ASP A 139 1.58 -12.08 -8.68
CA ASP A 139 0.71 -10.94 -8.48
C ASP A 139 1.01 -10.27 -7.14
N LEU A 140 1.23 -8.96 -7.17
CA LEU A 140 1.34 -8.11 -5.99
C LEU A 140 0.08 -7.27 -5.89
N LEU A 141 -0.79 -7.62 -4.95
CA LEU A 141 -2.11 -7.03 -4.82
C LEU A 141 -2.19 -6.10 -3.61
N VAL A 142 -2.73 -4.91 -3.79
CA VAL A 142 -2.84 -3.90 -2.73
C VAL A 142 -4.32 -3.55 -2.53
N PRO A 143 -4.94 -3.97 -1.41
CA PRO A 143 -6.32 -3.65 -1.10
C PRO A 143 -6.40 -2.20 -0.58
N VAL A 144 -6.95 -1.30 -1.38
CA VAL A 144 -7.06 0.13 -1.05
C VAL A 144 -8.41 0.70 -1.43
N GLY A 145 -8.81 1.77 -0.73
CA GLY A 145 -9.91 2.63 -1.16
C GLY A 145 -9.54 3.44 -2.41
N GLU A 146 -10.54 3.96 -3.11
CA GLU A 146 -10.36 4.76 -4.32
C GLU A 146 -9.42 5.98 -4.12
N ASP A 147 -9.43 6.58 -2.93
CA ASP A 147 -8.56 7.70 -2.55
C ASP A 147 -7.07 7.34 -2.53
N GLN A 148 -6.73 6.05 -2.40
CA GLN A 148 -5.36 5.54 -2.39
C GLN A 148 -4.91 4.97 -3.74
N ALA A 149 -5.78 4.85 -4.73
CA ALA A 149 -5.43 4.38 -6.07
C ALA A 149 -4.28 5.21 -6.71
N PRO A 150 -4.24 6.56 -6.57
CA PRO A 150 -3.12 7.35 -7.08
C PRO A 150 -1.75 6.98 -6.50
N HIS A 151 -1.68 6.50 -5.25
CA HIS A 151 -0.42 6.04 -4.66
C HIS A 151 0.05 4.71 -5.25
N VAL A 152 -0.88 3.82 -5.59
CA VAL A 152 -0.54 2.55 -6.25
C VAL A 152 -0.07 2.82 -7.68
N GLU A 153 -0.71 3.75 -8.40
CA GLU A 153 -0.24 4.16 -9.73
C GLU A 153 1.15 4.82 -9.68
N LEU A 154 1.40 5.72 -8.72
CA LEU A 154 2.73 6.27 -8.50
C LEU A 154 3.76 5.15 -8.25
N THR A 155 3.40 4.16 -7.44
CA THR A 155 4.28 3.01 -7.16
C THR A 155 4.60 2.24 -8.44
N ARG A 156 3.63 2.03 -9.33
CA ARG A 156 3.86 1.38 -10.65
C ARG A 156 4.84 2.16 -11.52
N GLU A 157 4.68 3.49 -11.58
CA GLU A 157 5.62 4.36 -12.30
C GLU A 157 7.05 4.24 -11.74
N ILE A 158 7.19 4.26 -10.41
CA ILE A 158 8.48 4.11 -9.73
C ILE A 158 9.10 2.75 -10.02
N VAL A 159 8.32 1.67 -9.95
CA VAL A 159 8.78 0.31 -10.26
C VAL A 159 9.26 0.19 -11.70
N ARG A 160 8.54 0.76 -12.67
CA ARG A 160 8.94 0.77 -14.07
C ARG A 160 10.24 1.52 -14.26
N ALA A 161 10.36 2.71 -13.66
CA ALA A 161 11.59 3.49 -13.70
C ALA A 161 12.76 2.70 -13.07
N PHE A 162 12.54 2.05 -11.93
CA PHE A 162 13.55 1.23 -11.24
C PHE A 162 13.98 0.02 -12.07
N ASN A 163 13.05 -0.76 -12.57
CA ASN A 163 13.33 -1.93 -13.38
C ASN A 163 14.07 -1.55 -14.68
N PHE A 164 13.69 -0.42 -15.27
CA PHE A 164 14.41 0.10 -16.42
C PHE A 164 15.83 0.55 -16.06
N ALA A 165 16.00 1.28 -14.96
CA ALA A 165 17.31 1.78 -14.53
C ALA A 165 18.30 0.63 -14.22
N PHE A 166 17.85 -0.40 -13.52
CA PHE A 166 18.70 -1.42 -12.92
C PHE A 166 18.47 -2.85 -13.42
N GLY A 167 17.34 -3.12 -14.06
CA GLY A 167 16.98 -4.42 -14.63
C GLY A 167 17.16 -4.53 -16.14
N PHE A 168 17.35 -3.39 -16.83
CA PHE A 168 17.48 -3.38 -18.28
C PHE A 168 18.94 -3.52 -18.73
N SER A 169 19.21 -4.50 -19.58
CA SER A 169 20.53 -4.75 -20.13
C SER A 169 20.50 -4.84 -21.66
N VAL A 170 21.61 -4.41 -22.27
CA VAL A 170 21.82 -4.45 -23.71
C VAL A 170 23.07 -5.27 -23.99
N LYS A 171 22.93 -6.29 -24.82
CA LYS A 171 24.05 -7.05 -25.39
C LYS A 171 24.37 -6.48 -26.77
N ILE A 172 25.65 -6.16 -27.00
CA ILE A 172 26.07 -5.69 -28.33
C ILE A 172 26.28 -6.88 -29.25
N PRO A 173 25.66 -6.93 -30.44
CA PRO A 173 25.93 -7.95 -31.44
C PRO A 173 27.40 -7.93 -31.88
N ASN A 174 27.97 -9.09 -32.22
CA ASN A 174 29.35 -9.15 -32.72
C ASN A 174 29.46 -8.68 -34.17
N ASP A 175 28.42 -8.92 -34.98
CA ASP A 175 28.42 -8.57 -36.39
C ASP A 175 27.88 -7.14 -36.63
N ILE A 176 28.46 -6.48 -37.64
CA ILE A 176 28.16 -5.06 -37.97
C ILE A 176 26.79 -4.92 -38.60
N ASP A 177 26.34 -5.90 -39.36
CA ASP A 177 25.05 -5.82 -40.07
C ASP A 177 23.90 -5.84 -39.09
N THR A 178 23.95 -6.72 -38.07
CA THR A 178 22.95 -6.72 -36.96
C THR A 178 22.99 -5.42 -36.17
N ARG A 179 24.17 -4.82 -35.92
CA ARG A 179 24.27 -3.51 -35.25
C ARG A 179 23.57 -2.41 -36.05
N ASN A 180 23.79 -2.37 -37.37
CA ASN A 180 23.17 -1.39 -38.25
C ASN A 180 21.65 -1.60 -38.30
N LEU A 181 21.17 -2.83 -38.42
CA LEU A 181 19.74 -3.15 -38.44
C LEU A 181 19.05 -2.73 -37.13
N ILE A 182 19.67 -2.99 -35.99
CA ILE A 182 19.15 -2.53 -34.67
C ILE A 182 19.07 -0.99 -34.67
N ARG A 183 20.10 -0.32 -35.21
CA ARG A 183 20.11 1.15 -35.26
C ARG A 183 18.95 1.72 -36.08
N GLU A 184 18.64 1.11 -37.24
CA GLU A 184 17.54 1.50 -38.11
C GLU A 184 16.16 1.26 -37.45
N GLN A 185 16.04 0.25 -36.60
CA GLN A 185 14.81 -0.09 -35.89
C GLN A 185 14.52 0.82 -34.68
N LEU A 186 15.55 1.44 -34.11
CA LEU A 186 15.45 2.26 -32.91
C LEU A 186 15.34 3.76 -33.25
N PRO A 187 14.67 4.57 -32.39
CA PRO A 187 14.67 6.02 -32.55
C PRO A 187 16.07 6.61 -32.41
N GLU A 188 16.28 7.74 -33.04
CA GLU A 188 17.51 8.53 -32.86
C GLU A 188 17.71 8.96 -31.41
N THR A 189 18.97 9.02 -30.99
CA THR A 189 19.37 9.43 -29.64
C THR A 189 20.24 10.68 -29.70
N ASP A 190 20.27 11.41 -28.56
CA ASP A 190 21.16 12.54 -28.35
C ASP A 190 22.53 12.10 -27.77
N VAL A 191 22.85 10.81 -27.78
CA VAL A 191 24.11 10.28 -27.30
C VAL A 191 25.22 10.76 -28.25
N ALA A 192 25.96 11.77 -27.79
CA ALA A 192 27.04 12.34 -28.58
C ALA A 192 28.08 11.27 -28.95
N PRO A 193 28.54 11.19 -30.22
CA PRO A 193 29.61 10.32 -30.60
C PRO A 193 30.89 10.67 -29.82
N PRO A 194 31.77 9.72 -29.55
CA PRO A 194 33.03 10.00 -28.90
C PRO A 194 33.82 11.04 -29.71
N LYS A 195 34.39 12.05 -29.04
CA LYS A 195 35.12 13.16 -29.68
C LYS A 195 36.33 12.67 -30.50
N THR A 196 36.85 11.52 -30.15
CA THR A 196 37.89 10.77 -30.90
C THR A 196 37.46 9.32 -31.04
N PRO A 197 37.73 8.65 -32.18
CA PRO A 197 37.44 7.24 -32.32
C PRO A 197 38.13 6.45 -31.17
N PRO A 198 37.37 5.57 -30.45
CA PRO A 198 37.96 4.77 -29.39
C PRO A 198 39.07 3.87 -29.94
N LEU A 199 40.26 3.95 -29.38
CA LEU A 199 41.40 3.09 -29.75
C LEU A 199 41.24 1.63 -29.25
N VAL A 200 40.29 1.41 -28.35
CA VAL A 200 40.03 0.13 -27.73
C VAL A 200 38.60 -0.32 -28.04
N GLN A 201 38.45 -1.57 -28.52
CA GLN A 201 37.15 -2.18 -28.84
C GLN A 201 36.14 -2.06 -27.69
N GLN A 202 36.58 -2.22 -26.45
CA GLN A 202 35.70 -2.11 -25.27
C GLN A 202 35.08 -0.73 -25.14
N ALA A 203 35.85 0.34 -25.39
CA ALA A 203 35.32 1.70 -25.32
C ALA A 203 34.30 1.99 -26.43
N PHE A 204 34.46 1.37 -27.61
CA PHE A 204 33.47 1.42 -28.67
C PHE A 204 32.20 0.65 -28.32
N ASP A 205 32.29 -0.55 -27.79
CA ASP A 205 31.15 -1.35 -27.36
C ASP A 205 30.40 -0.69 -26.20
N ASP A 206 31.09 -0.04 -25.27
CA ASP A 206 30.47 0.71 -24.18
C ASP A 206 29.70 1.95 -24.69
N HIS A 207 30.20 2.60 -25.73
CA HIS A 207 29.48 3.69 -26.38
C HIS A 207 28.22 3.19 -27.08
N LEU A 208 28.32 2.13 -27.89
CA LEU A 208 27.16 1.51 -28.54
C LEU A 208 26.13 1.00 -27.53
N ARG A 209 26.58 0.43 -26.41
CA ARG A 209 25.70 -0.04 -25.36
C ARG A 209 24.89 1.11 -24.76
N ARG A 210 25.52 2.26 -24.50
CA ARG A 210 24.82 3.48 -24.00
C ARG A 210 23.81 3.99 -25.01
N ASP A 211 24.20 4.08 -26.26
CA ASP A 211 23.35 4.56 -27.32
C ASP A 211 22.14 3.63 -27.56
N PHE A 212 22.34 2.34 -27.69
CA PHE A 212 21.24 1.36 -27.80
C PHE A 212 20.35 1.32 -26.57
N ARG A 213 20.93 1.51 -25.36
CA ARG A 213 20.13 1.60 -24.13
C ARG A 213 19.22 2.82 -24.14
N GLU A 214 19.74 3.99 -24.53
CA GLU A 214 18.96 5.22 -24.58
C GLU A 214 17.88 5.16 -25.68
N ALA A 215 18.22 4.67 -26.87
CA ALA A 215 17.29 4.46 -27.95
C ALA A 215 16.15 3.50 -27.59
N ALA A 216 16.51 2.38 -26.95
CA ALA A 216 15.52 1.42 -26.45
C ALA A 216 14.64 2.01 -25.36
N ARG A 217 15.20 2.84 -24.46
CA ARG A 217 14.42 3.56 -23.43
C ARG A 217 13.38 4.46 -24.07
N LYS A 218 13.78 5.25 -25.05
CA LYS A 218 12.89 6.14 -25.81
C LYS A 218 11.81 5.33 -26.51
N ALA A 219 12.17 4.27 -27.23
CA ALA A 219 11.25 3.38 -27.90
C ALA A 219 10.22 2.73 -26.96
N MET A 220 10.67 2.22 -25.80
CA MET A 220 9.77 1.61 -24.83
C MET A 220 8.84 2.61 -24.14
N THR A 221 9.27 3.86 -23.97
CA THR A 221 8.42 4.95 -23.45
C THR A 221 7.33 5.30 -24.46
N GLU A 222 7.65 5.36 -25.75
CA GLU A 222 6.72 5.73 -26.81
C GLU A 222 5.78 4.57 -27.21
N TRP A 223 6.31 3.35 -27.31
CA TRP A 223 5.57 2.20 -27.86
C TRP A 223 5.06 1.23 -26.80
N GLY A 224 5.58 1.25 -25.59
CA GLY A 224 5.42 0.21 -24.60
C GLY A 224 6.34 -0.99 -24.86
N TYR A 225 6.59 -1.81 -23.79
CA TYR A 225 7.57 -2.90 -23.85
C TYR A 225 7.18 -4.02 -24.83
N GLU A 226 5.93 -4.41 -24.89
CA GLU A 226 5.47 -5.48 -25.81
C GLU A 226 5.58 -5.07 -27.27
N ASN A 227 5.13 -3.87 -27.61
CA ASN A 227 5.27 -3.33 -28.97
C ASN A 227 6.75 -3.12 -29.36
N PHE A 228 7.59 -2.74 -28.39
CA PHE A 228 9.03 -2.68 -28.60
C PHE A 228 9.58 -4.05 -28.99
N ARG A 229 9.23 -5.11 -28.27
CA ARG A 229 9.68 -6.47 -28.58
C ARG A 229 9.21 -6.94 -29.95
N GLU A 230 7.96 -6.66 -30.30
CA GLU A 230 7.38 -7.01 -31.59
C GLU A 230 8.12 -6.30 -32.74
N LYS A 231 8.34 -4.98 -32.64
CA LYS A 231 9.06 -4.20 -33.65
C LYS A 231 10.53 -4.62 -33.79
N MET A 232 11.17 -4.97 -32.68
CA MET A 232 12.55 -5.47 -32.71
C MET A 232 12.66 -6.89 -33.30
N GLY A 233 11.60 -7.69 -33.29
CA GLY A 233 11.55 -9.03 -33.85
C GLY A 233 12.69 -9.92 -33.30
N ALA A 234 13.48 -10.51 -34.19
CA ALA A 234 14.63 -11.36 -33.83
C ALA A 234 15.72 -10.61 -33.02
N ASN A 235 15.80 -9.28 -33.16
CA ASN A 235 16.77 -8.44 -32.47
C ASN A 235 16.37 -8.15 -31.01
N ALA A 236 15.13 -8.42 -30.61
CA ALA A 236 14.69 -8.28 -29.22
C ALA A 236 15.56 -9.08 -28.22
N LYS A 237 16.21 -10.17 -28.66
CA LYS A 237 17.13 -10.99 -27.84
C LYS A 237 18.34 -10.23 -27.30
N PHE A 238 18.70 -9.11 -27.92
CA PHE A 238 19.80 -8.25 -27.45
C PHE A 238 19.39 -7.29 -26.35
N PHE A 239 18.10 -7.19 -26.05
CA PHE A 239 17.51 -6.32 -25.03
C PHE A 239 16.79 -7.17 -24.01
N THR A 240 17.24 -7.12 -22.76
CA THR A 240 16.63 -7.90 -21.67
C THR A 240 16.16 -6.96 -20.59
N LEU A 241 14.87 -7.04 -20.24
CA LEU A 241 14.30 -6.37 -19.08
C LEU A 241 14.00 -7.43 -18.01
N THR A 242 14.74 -7.35 -16.91
CA THR A 242 14.53 -8.20 -15.73
C THR A 242 13.69 -7.44 -14.71
N SER A 243 12.57 -8.01 -14.29
CA SER A 243 11.79 -7.46 -13.21
C SER A 243 12.55 -7.64 -11.90
N VAL A 244 13.11 -6.57 -11.36
CA VAL A 244 13.78 -6.53 -10.05
C VAL A 244 12.77 -6.32 -8.95
N LEU A 245 11.83 -5.39 -9.16
CA LEU A 245 10.67 -5.13 -8.33
C LEU A 245 9.39 -5.50 -9.09
N GLN A 246 8.40 -6.03 -8.39
CA GLN A 246 7.11 -6.40 -8.96
C GLN A 246 6.17 -5.18 -9.01
N GLU A 247 5.53 -4.94 -10.15
CA GLU A 247 4.50 -3.91 -10.26
C GLU A 247 3.26 -4.31 -9.45
N PRO A 248 2.72 -3.42 -8.61
CA PRO A 248 1.50 -3.69 -7.89
C PRO A 248 0.25 -3.50 -8.75
N ALA A 249 -0.79 -4.27 -8.44
CA ALA A 249 -2.16 -4.01 -8.87
C ALA A 249 -3.01 -3.68 -7.64
N TYR A 250 -3.94 -2.73 -7.76
CA TYR A 250 -4.84 -2.45 -6.66
C TYR A 250 -6.10 -3.31 -6.76
N ILE A 251 -6.59 -3.73 -5.59
CA ILE A 251 -7.91 -4.34 -5.46
C ILE A 251 -8.81 -3.28 -4.83
N PRO A 252 -9.90 -2.84 -5.52
CA PRO A 252 -10.83 -1.92 -4.92
C PRO A 252 -11.49 -2.57 -3.71
N THR A 253 -11.48 -1.87 -2.59
CA THR A 253 -12.17 -2.33 -1.39
C THR A 253 -13.64 -1.94 -1.52
N GLU A 254 -14.50 -2.91 -1.72
CA GLU A 254 -15.96 -2.74 -1.62
C GLU A 254 -16.34 -2.50 -0.15
N THR A 255 -16.14 -1.31 0.32
CA THR A 255 -16.52 -0.99 1.70
C THR A 255 -17.72 -0.09 1.72
N PRO A 256 -18.81 -0.51 2.39
CA PRO A 256 -19.91 0.41 2.65
C PRO A 256 -19.35 1.59 3.46
N ARG A 257 -19.53 2.79 2.96
CA ARG A 257 -19.19 4.01 3.69
C ARG A 257 -20.10 4.10 4.90
N LEU A 258 -19.59 3.70 6.06
CA LEU A 258 -20.33 3.82 7.30
C LEU A 258 -20.32 5.29 7.76
N PRO A 259 -21.48 5.96 7.81
CA PRO A 259 -21.54 7.34 8.30
C PRO A 259 -21.22 7.39 9.80
N GLY A 260 -20.64 8.50 10.25
CA GLY A 260 -20.53 8.82 11.66
C GLY A 260 -21.87 9.19 12.28
N LEU A 261 -21.88 9.49 13.57
CA LEU A 261 -23.10 9.84 14.34
C LEU A 261 -23.83 11.07 13.78
N ASP A 262 -23.10 11.95 13.10
CA ASP A 262 -23.56 13.19 12.48
C ASP A 262 -23.86 13.06 10.97
N GLY A 263 -23.82 11.84 10.44
CA GLY A 263 -24.07 11.56 9.02
C GLY A 263 -22.87 11.81 8.08
N ARG A 264 -21.81 12.50 8.57
CA ARG A 264 -20.57 12.68 7.82
C ARG A 264 -19.70 11.41 7.88
N ARG A 265 -18.58 11.39 7.15
CA ARG A 265 -17.58 10.34 7.29
C ARG A 265 -17.18 10.19 8.77
N MET A 266 -17.13 8.94 9.25
CA MET A 266 -16.69 8.65 10.60
C MET A 266 -15.19 8.95 10.74
N ALA A 267 -14.84 9.83 11.69
CA ALA A 267 -13.46 10.21 11.97
C ALA A 267 -13.27 10.59 13.44
N LYS A 268 -12.09 10.31 13.98
CA LYS A 268 -11.71 10.70 15.36
C LYS A 268 -11.84 12.19 15.59
N SER A 269 -11.34 12.99 14.66
CA SER A 269 -11.32 14.46 14.74
C SER A 269 -12.69 15.11 14.78
N TYR A 270 -13.74 14.41 14.34
CA TYR A 270 -15.11 14.93 14.35
C TYR A 270 -15.90 14.52 15.60
N GLY A 271 -15.33 13.66 16.46
CA GLY A 271 -16.04 13.16 17.64
C GLY A 271 -17.31 12.34 17.33
N ASN A 272 -17.43 11.86 16.09
CA ASN A 272 -18.62 11.20 15.55
C ASN A 272 -18.47 9.68 15.42
N ALA A 273 -17.48 9.09 16.11
CA ALA A 273 -17.11 7.69 15.97
C ALA A 273 -17.70 6.82 17.08
N ILE A 274 -18.07 5.58 16.68
CA ILE A 274 -18.30 4.46 17.59
C ILE A 274 -17.05 3.57 17.55
N TRP A 275 -16.42 3.41 18.73
CA TRP A 275 -15.20 2.62 18.87
C TRP A 275 -15.54 1.14 19.04
N LEU A 276 -14.65 0.28 18.58
CA LEU A 276 -14.77 -1.17 18.82
C LEU A 276 -14.73 -1.50 20.32
N THR A 277 -14.20 -0.58 21.14
CA THR A 277 -14.04 -0.71 22.58
C THR A 277 -15.10 0.01 23.41
N ASP A 278 -16.05 0.70 22.77
CA ASP A 278 -17.11 1.42 23.50
C ASP A 278 -17.95 0.43 24.31
N PRO A 279 -18.14 0.65 25.61
CA PRO A 279 -19.02 -0.19 26.40
C PRO A 279 -20.48 -0.10 25.92
N PRO A 280 -21.32 -1.11 26.19
CA PRO A 280 -22.70 -1.17 25.70
C PRO A 280 -23.51 0.10 25.99
N ASP A 281 -23.37 0.69 27.17
CA ASP A 281 -24.12 1.89 27.55
C ASP A 281 -23.66 3.13 26.79
N GLU A 282 -22.38 3.23 26.45
CA GLU A 282 -21.87 4.30 25.62
C GLU A 282 -22.35 4.15 24.18
N ILE A 283 -22.39 2.94 23.62
CA ILE A 283 -22.96 2.65 22.31
C ILE A 283 -24.45 3.10 22.28
N ARG A 284 -25.24 2.72 23.30
CA ARG A 284 -26.64 3.14 23.40
C ARG A 284 -26.79 4.65 23.46
N THR A 285 -25.92 5.32 24.20
CA THR A 285 -25.91 6.78 24.33
C THR A 285 -25.55 7.47 23.01
N LYS A 286 -24.48 7.02 22.37
CA LYS A 286 -24.05 7.55 21.06
C LYS A 286 -25.12 7.35 19.99
N THR A 287 -25.68 6.17 19.89
CA THR A 287 -26.70 5.85 18.89
C THR A 287 -28.01 6.58 19.12
N ARG A 288 -28.41 6.81 20.39
CA ARG A 288 -29.59 7.65 20.71
C ARG A 288 -29.45 9.07 20.15
N ASN A 289 -28.24 9.63 20.17
CA ASN A 289 -27.95 10.98 19.69
C ASN A 289 -27.61 11.06 18.19
N MET A 290 -27.60 9.92 17.52
CA MET A 290 -27.26 9.82 16.10
C MET A 290 -28.26 10.59 15.23
N LEU A 291 -27.76 11.25 14.17
CA LEU A 291 -28.60 11.94 13.19
C LEU A 291 -29.56 10.95 12.50
N THR A 292 -30.78 11.42 12.24
CA THR A 292 -31.77 10.68 11.43
C THR A 292 -32.11 11.48 10.18
N ASP A 293 -33.15 11.08 9.45
CA ASP A 293 -33.69 11.87 8.32
C ASP A 293 -34.11 13.27 8.78
N PRO A 294 -33.45 14.34 8.28
CA PRO A 294 -33.77 15.71 8.72
C PRO A 294 -35.18 16.19 8.38
N GLN A 295 -35.83 15.58 7.40
CA GLN A 295 -37.18 15.94 7.01
C GLN A 295 -38.24 15.27 7.88
N ARG A 296 -37.89 14.27 8.66
CA ARG A 296 -38.78 13.61 9.60
C ARG A 296 -38.76 14.33 10.94
N VAL A 297 -39.61 15.36 11.05
CA VAL A 297 -39.67 16.22 12.24
C VAL A 297 -40.58 15.62 13.30
N ARG A 298 -41.75 15.09 12.89
CA ARG A 298 -42.74 14.50 13.79
C ARG A 298 -42.71 12.98 13.68
N ARG A 299 -43.18 12.31 14.75
CA ARG A 299 -43.30 10.83 14.74
C ARG A 299 -44.22 10.31 13.63
N THR A 300 -45.22 11.08 13.26
CA THR A 300 -46.24 10.78 12.24
C THR A 300 -45.73 11.04 10.81
N ASP A 301 -44.58 11.69 10.65
CA ASP A 301 -44.03 11.96 9.32
C ASP A 301 -43.41 10.69 8.73
N PRO A 302 -43.66 10.35 7.47
CA PRO A 302 -42.97 9.30 6.76
C PRO A 302 -41.47 9.55 6.73
N GLY A 303 -40.67 8.52 7.00
CA GLY A 303 -39.19 8.62 6.91
C GLY A 303 -38.66 8.13 5.57
N ARG A 304 -37.41 8.48 5.30
CA ARG A 304 -36.66 8.04 4.11
C ARG A 304 -35.43 7.21 4.53
N PRO A 305 -35.56 5.87 4.60
CA PRO A 305 -34.47 5.01 5.04
C PRO A 305 -33.19 5.17 4.22
N GLU A 306 -33.29 5.46 2.92
CA GLU A 306 -32.18 5.55 1.99
C GLU A 306 -31.16 6.67 2.34
N ILE A 307 -31.61 7.73 3.01
CA ILE A 307 -30.74 8.84 3.45
C ILE A 307 -30.47 8.84 4.95
N CYS A 308 -31.11 7.94 5.71
CA CYS A 308 -31.01 7.90 7.16
C CYS A 308 -29.75 7.15 7.61
N PRO A 309 -28.80 7.80 8.31
CA PRO A 309 -27.61 7.12 8.84
C PRO A 309 -27.93 5.91 9.71
N VAL A 310 -28.98 5.96 10.52
CA VAL A 310 -29.41 4.83 11.38
C VAL A 310 -29.82 3.62 10.56
N PHE A 311 -30.46 3.82 9.41
CA PHE A 311 -30.83 2.71 8.54
C PHE A 311 -29.61 2.07 7.86
N ALA A 312 -28.56 2.85 7.55
CA ALA A 312 -27.31 2.29 7.08
C ALA A 312 -26.70 1.33 8.11
N TYR A 313 -26.82 1.62 9.41
CA TYR A 313 -26.39 0.72 10.48
C TYR A 313 -27.31 -0.52 10.58
N HIS A 314 -28.62 -0.37 10.45
CA HIS A 314 -29.51 -1.55 10.41
C HIS A 314 -29.10 -2.52 9.31
N LYS A 315 -28.73 -2.05 8.13
CA LYS A 315 -28.26 -2.92 7.03
C LYS A 315 -27.01 -3.74 7.37
N LEU A 316 -26.19 -3.29 8.30
CA LEU A 316 -24.92 -3.95 8.67
C LEU A 316 -25.05 -4.83 9.92
N PHE A 317 -25.92 -4.45 10.87
CA PHE A 317 -25.93 -5.04 12.19
C PHE A 317 -27.23 -5.76 12.53
N SER A 318 -28.30 -5.52 11.79
CA SER A 318 -29.62 -6.14 12.08
C SER A 318 -29.88 -7.36 11.17
N PRO A 319 -30.63 -8.33 11.66
CA PRO A 319 -31.12 -9.44 10.82
C PRO A 319 -31.87 -8.95 9.58
N PRO A 320 -31.81 -9.66 8.44
CA PRO A 320 -32.45 -9.23 7.19
C PRO A 320 -33.95 -8.91 7.34
N GLU A 321 -34.67 -9.72 8.09
CA GLU A 321 -36.12 -9.53 8.37
C GLU A 321 -36.37 -8.23 9.15
N THR A 322 -35.47 -7.88 10.07
CA THR A 322 -35.52 -6.60 10.79
C THR A 322 -35.30 -5.43 9.84
N VAL A 323 -34.32 -5.51 8.94
CA VAL A 323 -34.05 -4.46 7.95
C VAL A 323 -35.26 -4.20 7.07
N VAL A 324 -35.91 -5.26 6.56
CA VAL A 324 -37.13 -5.15 5.73
C VAL A 324 -38.28 -4.53 6.53
N ARG A 325 -38.48 -4.96 7.77
CA ARG A 325 -39.51 -4.41 8.65
C ARG A 325 -39.27 -2.92 8.95
N ILE A 326 -38.03 -2.55 9.32
CA ILE A 326 -37.67 -1.16 9.63
C ILE A 326 -37.84 -0.25 8.40
N ASP A 327 -37.48 -0.72 7.20
CA ASP A 327 -37.70 0.05 5.97
C ASP A 327 -39.20 0.38 5.78
N ARG A 328 -40.06 -0.65 5.84
CA ARG A 328 -41.51 -0.51 5.70
C ARG A 328 -42.09 0.39 6.78
N ASP A 329 -41.75 0.13 8.05
CA ASP A 329 -42.34 0.82 9.20
C ASP A 329 -41.86 2.29 9.30
N CYS A 330 -40.66 2.58 8.83
CA CYS A 330 -40.12 3.93 8.70
C CYS A 330 -40.90 4.75 7.65
N ARG A 331 -41.12 4.18 6.46
CA ARG A 331 -41.85 4.81 5.35
C ARG A 331 -43.29 5.06 5.67
N SER A 332 -43.92 4.19 6.45
CA SER A 332 -45.33 4.32 6.89
C SER A 332 -45.51 5.07 8.21
N ALA A 333 -44.43 5.59 8.81
CA ALA A 333 -44.41 6.20 10.15
C ALA A 333 -44.89 5.26 11.28
N ALA A 334 -44.92 3.95 11.06
CA ALA A 334 -45.31 2.94 12.05
C ALA A 334 -44.30 2.83 13.21
N ILE A 335 -42.99 3.07 12.95
CA ILE A 335 -41.96 3.10 13.99
C ILE A 335 -41.45 4.52 14.25
N GLY A 336 -41.20 4.89 15.50
CA GLY A 336 -40.54 6.15 15.87
C GLY A 336 -39.01 6.06 15.75
N CYS A 337 -38.32 7.19 15.49
CA CYS A 337 -36.86 7.21 15.40
C CYS A 337 -36.16 6.76 16.70
N VAL A 338 -36.77 7.02 17.86
CA VAL A 338 -36.22 6.58 19.16
C VAL A 338 -36.25 5.07 19.30
N ASP A 339 -37.37 4.44 18.94
CA ASP A 339 -37.51 2.98 18.99
C ASP A 339 -36.59 2.30 17.96
N CYS A 340 -36.53 2.84 16.74
CA CYS A 340 -35.62 2.37 15.68
C CYS A 340 -34.16 2.43 16.13
N LYS A 341 -33.70 3.55 16.70
CA LYS A 341 -32.33 3.69 17.22
C LYS A 341 -32.03 2.73 18.35
N LYS A 342 -32.99 2.50 19.27
CA LYS A 342 -32.83 1.55 20.37
C LYS A 342 -32.63 0.12 19.84
N GLU A 343 -33.44 -0.30 18.89
CA GLU A 343 -33.32 -1.64 18.28
C GLU A 343 -32.00 -1.80 17.53
N MET A 344 -31.59 -0.78 16.77
CA MET A 344 -30.29 -0.76 16.07
C MET A 344 -29.14 -0.85 17.09
N ALA A 345 -29.19 -0.10 18.20
CA ALA A 345 -28.17 -0.13 19.23
C ALA A 345 -27.99 -1.52 19.85
N GLU A 346 -29.09 -2.23 20.15
CA GLU A 346 -29.03 -3.59 20.70
C GLU A 346 -28.42 -4.58 19.70
N ASN A 347 -28.72 -4.44 18.41
CA ASN A 347 -28.11 -5.28 17.38
C ASN A 347 -26.62 -4.98 17.22
N LEU A 348 -26.21 -3.72 17.27
CA LEU A 348 -24.81 -3.32 17.25
C LEU A 348 -24.04 -3.84 18.49
N VAL A 349 -24.64 -3.75 19.69
CA VAL A 349 -24.02 -4.29 20.91
C VAL A 349 -23.81 -5.79 20.79
N LYS A 350 -24.81 -6.54 20.33
CA LYS A 350 -24.67 -8.00 20.09
C LYS A 350 -23.57 -8.32 19.08
N TRP A 351 -23.45 -7.52 18.02
CA TRP A 351 -22.44 -7.73 16.99
C TRP A 351 -21.00 -7.45 17.51
N ILE A 352 -20.82 -6.44 18.35
CA ILE A 352 -19.49 -6.05 18.84
C ILE A 352 -19.02 -6.89 20.04
N GLU A 353 -19.94 -7.46 20.81
CA GLU A 353 -19.66 -8.21 22.03
C GLU A 353 -18.59 -9.31 21.87
N PRO A 354 -18.64 -10.18 20.85
CA PRO A 354 -17.61 -11.21 20.66
C PRO A 354 -16.23 -10.61 20.34
N ILE A 355 -16.16 -9.44 19.69
CA ILE A 355 -14.92 -8.72 19.43
C ILE A 355 -14.34 -8.22 20.74
N GLN A 356 -15.17 -7.61 21.58
CA GLN A 356 -14.76 -7.12 22.91
C GLN A 356 -14.34 -8.25 23.86
N ALA A 357 -15.00 -9.38 23.79
CA ALA A 357 -14.62 -10.55 24.58
C ALA A 357 -13.23 -11.08 24.23
N ARG A 358 -12.91 -11.18 22.92
CA ARG A 358 -11.56 -11.53 22.47
C ARG A 358 -10.53 -10.46 22.84
N ARG A 359 -10.88 -9.19 22.67
CA ARG A 359 -9.99 -8.09 23.04
C ARG A 359 -9.57 -8.12 24.50
N LYS A 360 -10.50 -8.37 25.43
CA LYS A 360 -10.21 -8.50 26.88
C LYS A 360 -9.16 -9.57 27.17
N GLN A 361 -9.10 -10.65 26.38
CA GLN A 361 -8.05 -11.68 26.55
C GLN A 361 -6.67 -11.12 26.24
N PHE A 362 -6.53 -10.29 25.20
CA PHE A 362 -5.27 -9.64 24.85
C PHE A 362 -4.92 -8.50 25.82
N GLU A 363 -5.90 -7.77 26.33
CA GLU A 363 -5.70 -6.77 27.37
C GLU A 363 -5.20 -7.38 28.69
N ALA A 364 -5.63 -8.60 29.00
CA ALA A 364 -5.14 -9.35 30.16
C ALA A 364 -3.69 -9.88 29.97
N ASN A 365 -3.24 -10.05 28.73
CA ASN A 365 -1.89 -10.52 28.40
C ASN A 365 -1.29 -9.73 27.20
N PRO A 366 -0.90 -8.47 27.40
CA PRO A 366 -0.33 -7.63 26.34
C PRO A 366 0.97 -8.20 25.75
N GLN A 367 1.74 -8.97 26.53
CA GLN A 367 2.97 -9.58 26.05
C GLN A 367 2.73 -10.54 24.88
N GLN A 368 1.63 -11.28 24.92
CA GLN A 368 1.26 -12.15 23.80
C GLN A 368 1.10 -11.38 22.48
N VAL A 369 0.59 -10.15 22.52
CA VAL A 369 0.45 -9.32 21.33
C VAL A 369 1.81 -8.90 20.78
N TRP A 370 2.74 -8.51 21.66
CA TRP A 370 4.12 -8.21 21.27
C TRP A 370 4.83 -9.42 20.67
N ASP A 371 4.68 -10.60 21.27
CA ASP A 371 5.27 -11.85 20.76
C ASP A 371 4.75 -12.21 19.36
N ILE A 372 3.48 -11.94 19.09
CA ILE A 372 2.88 -12.09 17.75
C ILE A 372 3.53 -11.11 16.76
N LEU A 373 3.62 -9.82 17.12
CA LEU A 373 4.23 -8.81 16.27
C LEU A 373 5.71 -9.09 16.00
N ASP A 374 6.46 -9.52 17.00
CA ASP A 374 7.87 -9.89 16.88
C ASP A 374 8.07 -11.12 15.99
N THR A 375 7.19 -12.10 16.12
CA THR A 375 7.19 -13.28 15.24
C THR A 375 6.90 -12.90 13.79
N GLY A 376 5.87 -12.07 13.56
CA GLY A 376 5.55 -11.54 12.25
C GLY A 376 6.68 -10.69 11.67
N SER A 377 7.32 -9.86 12.50
CA SER A 377 8.48 -9.06 12.08
C SER A 377 9.65 -9.95 11.63
N LYS A 378 9.92 -11.06 12.32
CA LYS A 378 10.95 -12.03 11.89
C LYS A 378 10.60 -12.68 10.54
N GLN A 379 9.32 -12.97 10.30
CA GLN A 379 8.86 -13.50 9.02
C GLN A 379 8.97 -12.47 7.89
N ALA A 380 8.45 -11.27 8.11
CA ALA A 380 8.53 -10.15 7.18
C ALA A 380 9.98 -9.81 6.81
N HIS A 381 10.88 -9.79 7.80
CA HIS A 381 12.30 -9.53 7.59
C HIS A 381 12.97 -10.53 6.64
N LYS A 382 12.61 -11.83 6.71
CA LYS A 382 13.16 -12.84 5.78
C LYS A 382 12.82 -12.53 4.32
N VAL A 383 11.58 -12.11 4.06
CA VAL A 383 11.13 -11.74 2.72
C VAL A 383 11.76 -10.42 2.28
N ALA A 384 11.76 -9.41 3.15
CA ALA A 384 12.37 -8.11 2.89
C ALA A 384 13.87 -8.24 2.55
N ARG A 385 14.63 -9.04 3.28
CA ARG A 385 16.05 -9.32 2.97
C ARG A 385 16.24 -9.97 1.59
N LYS A 386 15.34 -10.86 1.19
CA LYS A 386 15.38 -11.50 -0.14
C LYS A 386 15.16 -10.46 -1.24
N THR A 387 14.17 -9.59 -1.07
CA THR A 387 13.90 -8.47 -1.97
C THR A 387 15.10 -7.52 -2.04
N MET A 388 15.65 -7.11 -0.89
CA MET A 388 16.79 -6.20 -0.86
C MET A 388 18.08 -6.82 -1.40
N LYS A 389 18.27 -8.13 -1.26
CA LYS A 389 19.39 -8.83 -1.94
C LYS A 389 19.26 -8.69 -3.46
N ARG A 390 18.06 -8.89 -4.01
CA ARG A 390 17.77 -8.74 -5.45
C ARG A 390 18.00 -7.29 -5.91
N VAL A 391 17.51 -6.32 -5.14
CA VAL A 391 17.67 -4.89 -5.40
C VAL A 391 19.15 -4.48 -5.37
N ARG A 392 19.89 -4.84 -4.33
CA ARG A 392 21.32 -4.50 -4.20
C ARG A 392 22.15 -5.13 -5.32
N ASN A 393 21.86 -6.37 -5.69
CA ASN A 393 22.57 -7.03 -6.80
C ASN A 393 22.31 -6.34 -8.13
N ALA A 394 21.07 -5.89 -8.38
CA ALA A 394 20.73 -5.16 -9.60
C ALA A 394 21.43 -3.80 -9.70
N ILE A 395 21.56 -3.08 -8.56
CA ILE A 395 22.17 -1.74 -8.53
C ILE A 395 23.71 -1.82 -8.56
N PHE A 396 24.29 -2.63 -7.66
CA PHE A 396 25.71 -2.54 -7.33
C PHE A 396 26.57 -3.64 -7.95
N GLN A 397 25.97 -4.77 -8.34
CA GLN A 397 26.67 -5.92 -8.95
C GLN A 397 27.88 -6.41 -8.14
N TRP A 398 27.85 -6.22 -6.80
CA TRP A 398 28.98 -6.53 -5.93
C TRP A 398 29.39 -8.00 -5.95
N ASP A 399 28.43 -8.91 -6.13
CA ASP A 399 28.75 -10.34 -6.20
C ASP A 399 29.55 -10.67 -7.46
N GLU A 400 29.22 -10.04 -8.59
CA GLU A 400 29.98 -10.17 -9.84
C GLU A 400 31.36 -9.54 -9.73
N ALA A 401 31.47 -8.35 -9.14
CA ALA A 401 32.72 -7.66 -8.91
C ALA A 401 33.65 -8.45 -7.99
N ARG A 402 33.13 -9.06 -6.92
CA ARG A 402 33.90 -9.92 -6.00
C ARG A 402 34.37 -11.22 -6.69
N GLN A 403 33.51 -11.79 -7.56
CA GLN A 403 33.88 -13.02 -8.29
C GLN A 403 34.96 -12.76 -9.34
N SER A 404 34.90 -11.64 -10.06
CA SER A 404 35.89 -11.22 -11.03
C SER A 404 37.24 -10.84 -10.39
N SER A 405 37.24 -10.39 -9.14
CA SER A 405 38.42 -10.02 -8.38
C SER A 405 39.13 -11.21 -7.71
N ASN A 406 38.59 -12.45 -7.81
CA ASN A 406 39.16 -13.62 -7.17
C ASN A 406 40.23 -14.29 -8.10
N PRO A 407 41.52 -14.17 -7.82
CA PRO A 407 42.60 -14.69 -8.71
C PRO A 407 42.57 -16.21 -8.95
N ALA A 408 41.90 -16.97 -8.06
CA ALA A 408 41.74 -18.41 -8.23
C ALA A 408 40.80 -18.83 -9.37
N ARG A 409 39.97 -17.89 -9.91
CA ARG A 409 39.07 -18.12 -11.05
C ARG A 409 39.57 -17.49 -12.35
N ALA A 410 40.43 -16.48 -12.30
CA ALA A 410 41.02 -15.85 -13.49
C ALA A 410 41.91 -16.81 -14.26
N GLY A 411 42.48 -17.84 -13.61
CA GLY A 411 43.31 -18.85 -14.24
C GLY A 411 42.58 -19.97 -15.01
N LYS A 412 41.26 -20.10 -14.88
CA LYS A 412 40.49 -21.16 -15.59
C LYS A 412 39.87 -20.72 -16.93
N VAL A 413 39.90 -19.44 -17.25
CA VAL A 413 39.43 -18.93 -18.56
C VAL A 413 40.59 -18.83 -19.58
N ALA A 414 41.84 -18.91 -19.13
CA ALA A 414 43.02 -18.83 -19.98
C ALA A 414 43.56 -20.20 -20.46
N THR A 415 43.03 -21.31 -19.97
CA THR A 415 43.34 -22.66 -20.48
C THR A 415 42.04 -23.27 -20.98
N GLY A 416 41.67 -22.89 -22.25
CA GLY A 416 40.67 -23.62 -23.00
C GLY A 416 41.23 -25.00 -23.32
N GLU A 417 40.82 -26.00 -22.60
CA GLU A 417 40.72 -27.39 -23.00
C GLU A 417 39.28 -27.85 -22.76
#